data_939bce555f6a41fe79a2974e15b7e428
#
_entry.id   939bce555f6a41fe79a2974e15b7e428
#
_cell.length_a   1.000
_cell.length_b   1.000
_cell.length_c   1.000
_cell.angle_alpha   90.00
_cell.angle_beta   90.00
_cell.angle_gamma   90.00
#
_symmetry.space_group_name_H-M   'P 1'
#
loop_
_entity.id
_entity.type
_entity.pdbx_description
1 polymer ?
#
loop_
_entity_poly.entity_id
_entity_poly.type
_entity_poly.pdbx_seq_one_letter_code
_entity_poly.pdbx_strand_id
1 'polypeptide(L)'
;VGTPFAWGSGLLPSVHRQVKRAVVMYILITYDVATDDKAGQRRLRQVARACENVGQRVQNSVFECELTPAQLVDIRNKLLKIIDNESDSLRIYHMGSNWHHKIEQLGKEKSYDISGPLII
;
A
#
# COMPACT_ATOMS: atom_id res chain seq x y z
N VAL A 1 32.18 -15.89 -19.99
CA VAL A 1 31.92 -15.61 -20.00
C VAL A 1 31.68 -15.77 -19.83
N GLY A 2 31.73 -15.96 -19.78
CA GLY A 2 31.59 -15.66 -19.55
C GLY A 2 31.20 -15.84 -19.21
N THR A 3 31.48 -15.99 -19.07
CA THR A 3 31.21 -15.78 -18.72
C THR A 3 30.70 -15.86 -18.44
N PRO A 4 31.03 -16.11 -18.40
CA PRO A 4 30.64 -15.87 -17.95
C PRO A 4 30.13 -15.89 -17.67
N PHE A 5 30.12 -16.05 -17.64
CA PHE A 5 29.72 -15.55 -17.41
C PHE A 5 29.31 -15.67 -17.16
N ALA A 6 29.75 -16.07 -17.06
CA ALA A 6 29.57 -15.70 -16.79
C ALA A 6 28.97 -15.69 -16.56
N TRP A 7 29.05 -15.94 -16.54
CA TRP A 7 28.49 -15.45 -16.32
C TRP A 7 28.14 -15.86 -15.95
N GLY A 8 28.14 -16.20 -15.86
CA GLY A 8 28.09 -16.03 -15.53
C GLY A 8 27.70 -16.17 -14.97
N SER A 9 28.01 -16.49 -14.73
CA SER A 9 27.78 -16.15 -14.29
C SER A 9 27.42 -15.93 -13.81
N GLY A 10 27.40 -16.03 -13.70
CA GLY A 10 27.15 -15.37 -13.29
C GLY A 10 26.78 -14.98 -12.97
N LEU A 11 26.88 -14.65 -12.83
CA LEU A 11 26.40 -13.95 -12.70
C LEU A 11 25.69 -13.75 -12.86
N LEU A 12 25.67 -13.55 -13.03
CA LEU A 12 25.01 -13.03 -13.22
C LEU A 12 24.24 -12.83 -12.86
N PRO A 13 24.08 -12.51 -12.88
CA PRO A 13 22.84 -12.31 -12.14
C PRO A 13 22.67 -10.96 -11.54
N SER A 14 23.55 -10.14 -11.62
CA SER A 14 23.42 -8.76 -11.17
C SER A 14 22.31 -8.04 -11.92
N VAL A 15 22.00 -8.47 -13.09
CA VAL A 15 20.90 -7.88 -13.85
C VAL A 15 19.58 -8.09 -13.14
N HIS A 16 19.40 -9.28 -12.54
CA HIS A 16 18.22 -9.54 -11.76
C HIS A 16 18.06 -8.55 -10.61
N ARG A 17 19.16 -8.29 -9.96
CA ARG A 17 19.12 -7.39 -8.82
C ARG A 17 18.76 -5.98 -9.24
N GLN A 18 19.19 -5.59 -10.42
CA GLN A 18 18.83 -4.26 -10.93
C GLN A 18 17.35 -4.14 -11.17
N VAL A 19 16.73 -5.19 -11.69
CA VAL A 19 15.30 -5.20 -11.87
C VAL A 19 14.61 -5.08 -10.53
N LYS A 20 15.14 -5.74 -9.52
CA LYS A 20 14.56 -5.69 -8.18
C LYS A 20 14.72 -4.33 -7.52
N ARG A 21 15.54 -3.47 -8.09
CA ARG A 21 15.73 -2.15 -7.55
C ARG A 21 14.82 -1.13 -8.21
N ALA A 22 13.71 -1.58 -8.72
CA ALA A 22 12.72 -0.67 -9.21
C ALA A 22 12.40 0.35 -8.13
N VAL A 23 12.09 1.56 -8.57
CA VAL A 23 11.76 2.63 -7.65
C VAL A 23 10.54 2.23 -6.86
N VAL A 24 10.67 2.34 -5.54
CA VAL A 24 9.57 2.06 -4.62
C VAL A 24 9.28 3.34 -3.88
N MET A 25 8.02 3.71 -3.85
CA MET A 25 7.55 4.90 -3.17
C MET A 25 6.85 4.51 -1.89
N TYR A 26 7.06 5.29 -0.85
CA TYR A 26 6.35 5.12 0.40
C TYR A 26 5.09 5.96 0.38
N ILE A 27 3.97 5.29 0.54
CA ILE A 27 2.66 5.90 0.36
C ILE A 27 1.84 5.64 1.61
N LEU A 28 1.17 6.69 2.07
CA LEU A 28 0.21 6.57 3.14
C LEU A 28 -1.17 6.75 2.52
N ILE A 29 -2.04 5.77 2.72
CA ILE A 29 -3.42 5.85 2.24
C ILE A 29 -4.32 6.00 3.45
N THR A 30 -5.13 7.06 3.44
CA THR A 30 -6.12 7.28 4.47
C THR A 30 -7.48 7.45 3.82
N TYR A 31 -8.52 7.00 4.52
CA TYR A 31 -9.86 7.10 3.95
C TYR A 31 -10.89 7.35 5.03
N ASP A 32 -11.99 7.96 4.60
CA ASP A 32 -13.15 8.22 5.43
C ASP A 32 -14.37 7.89 4.59
N VAL A 33 -15.01 6.77 4.89
CA VAL A 33 -16.14 6.26 4.10
C VAL A 33 -17.40 6.40 4.93
N ALA A 34 -18.44 6.98 4.32
CA ALA A 34 -19.71 7.12 4.98
C ALA A 34 -20.34 5.73 5.19
N THR A 35 -20.72 5.43 6.43
CA THR A 35 -21.22 4.11 6.79
C THR A 35 -22.66 4.17 7.32
N ASP A 36 -23.43 5.16 6.88
CA ASP A 36 -24.80 5.34 7.34
C ASP A 36 -25.71 4.20 6.91
N ASP A 37 -25.38 3.55 5.79
CA ASP A 37 -26.18 2.47 5.27
C ASP A 37 -25.31 1.27 4.93
N LYS A 38 -25.97 0.20 4.48
CA LYS A 38 -25.25 -1.03 4.17
C LYS A 38 -24.32 -0.89 2.98
N ALA A 39 -24.68 -0.05 2.03
CA ALA A 39 -23.83 0.18 0.87
C ALA A 39 -22.51 0.83 1.29
N GLY A 40 -22.58 1.82 2.19
CA GLY A 40 -21.38 2.45 2.72
C GLY A 40 -20.53 1.49 3.51
N GLN A 41 -21.15 0.66 4.32
CA GLN A 41 -20.43 -0.36 5.09
C GLN A 41 -19.70 -1.33 4.16
N ARG A 42 -20.33 -1.68 3.05
CA ARG A 42 -19.71 -2.57 2.06
C ARG A 42 -18.52 -1.87 1.40
N ARG A 43 -18.69 -0.59 1.04
CA ARG A 43 -17.58 0.17 0.44
C ARG A 43 -16.40 0.24 1.39
N LEU A 44 -16.67 0.47 2.67
CA LEU A 44 -15.60 0.53 3.66
C LEU A 44 -14.80 -0.77 3.68
N ARG A 45 -15.49 -1.90 3.70
CA ARG A 45 -14.81 -3.18 3.70
C ARG A 45 -14.01 -3.41 2.43
N GLN A 46 -14.55 -2.99 1.28
CA GLN A 46 -13.85 -3.13 0.01
C GLN A 46 -12.60 -2.26 -0.05
N VAL A 47 -12.69 -1.03 0.44
CA VAL A 47 -11.52 -0.14 0.49
C VAL A 47 -10.45 -0.74 1.38
N ALA A 48 -10.83 -1.19 2.57
CA ALA A 48 -9.88 -1.77 3.51
C ALA A 48 -9.20 -2.99 2.90
N ARG A 49 -9.98 -3.86 2.27
CA ARG A 49 -9.41 -5.07 1.66
C ARG A 49 -8.46 -4.75 0.53
N ALA A 50 -8.80 -3.77 -0.30
CA ALA A 50 -7.91 -3.36 -1.38
C ALA A 50 -6.59 -2.83 -0.83
N CYS A 51 -6.65 -2.05 0.25
CA CYS A 51 -5.45 -1.53 0.88
C CYS A 51 -4.63 -2.62 1.56
N GLU A 52 -5.30 -3.59 2.18
CA GLU A 52 -4.60 -4.70 2.83
C GLU A 52 -3.77 -5.52 1.84
N ASN A 53 -4.21 -5.57 0.60
CA ASN A 53 -3.48 -6.32 -0.43
C ASN A 53 -2.17 -5.66 -0.82
N VAL A 54 -2.00 -4.37 -0.55
CA VAL A 54 -0.82 -3.64 -1.01
C VAL A 54 -0.04 -2.98 0.11
N GLY A 55 -0.54 -3.01 1.33
CA GLY A 55 0.11 -2.33 2.43
C GLY A 55 -0.24 -2.91 3.77
N GLN A 56 0.22 -2.23 4.80
CA GLN A 56 0.01 -2.64 6.18
C GLN A 56 -0.86 -1.63 6.90
N ARG A 57 -1.90 -2.12 7.55
CA ARG A 57 -2.77 -1.27 8.36
C ARG A 57 -2.03 -0.85 9.60
N VAL A 58 -2.00 0.44 9.88
CA VAL A 58 -1.37 0.98 11.07
C VAL A 58 -2.38 1.64 11.99
N GLN A 59 -3.51 2.05 11.44
CA GLN A 59 -4.68 2.50 12.19
C GLN A 59 -5.91 2.09 11.41
N ASN A 60 -7.09 2.27 11.97
CA ASN A 60 -8.30 1.73 11.36
C ASN A 60 -8.43 2.07 9.88
N SER A 61 -8.21 3.33 9.53
CA SER A 61 -8.38 3.78 8.16
C SER A 61 -7.08 4.34 7.59
N VAL A 62 -5.93 3.81 8.04
CA VAL A 62 -4.63 4.30 7.62
C VAL A 62 -3.75 3.10 7.26
N PHE A 63 -3.21 3.14 6.06
CA PHE A 63 -2.34 2.09 5.55
C PHE A 63 -1.02 2.67 5.08
N GLU A 64 0.07 2.00 5.43
CA GLU A 64 1.41 2.32 4.93
C GLU A 64 1.76 1.32 3.85
N CYS A 65 2.20 1.82 2.70
CA CYS A 65 2.43 1.00 1.53
C CYS A 65 3.79 1.32 0.91
N GLU A 66 4.45 0.30 0.38
CA GLU A 66 5.62 0.46 -0.48
C GLU A 66 5.21 0.05 -1.87
N LEU A 67 5.11 1.01 -2.77
CA LEU A 67 4.53 0.77 -4.08
C LEU A 67 5.45 1.25 -5.19
N THR A 68 5.54 0.47 -6.25
CA THR A 68 6.10 0.97 -7.50
C THR A 68 5.08 1.92 -8.14
N PRO A 69 5.53 2.76 -9.09
CA PRO A 69 4.58 3.64 -9.78
C PRO A 69 3.41 2.89 -10.42
N ALA A 70 3.67 1.72 -10.99
CA ALA A 70 2.60 0.93 -11.60
C ALA A 70 1.61 0.45 -10.56
N GLN A 71 2.10 0.00 -9.40
CA GLN A 71 1.23 -0.44 -8.33
C GLN A 71 0.39 0.70 -7.79
N LEU A 72 0.96 1.90 -7.71
CA LEU A 72 0.21 3.06 -7.26
C LEU A 72 -0.94 3.37 -8.20
N VAL A 73 -0.69 3.30 -9.51
CA VAL A 73 -1.75 3.52 -10.49
C VAL A 73 -2.85 2.49 -10.32
N ASP A 74 -2.47 1.22 -10.13
CA ASP A 74 -3.44 0.15 -9.98
C ASP A 74 -4.31 0.34 -8.75
N ILE A 75 -3.71 0.62 -7.60
CA ILE A 75 -4.49 0.78 -6.37
C ILE A 75 -5.36 2.02 -6.44
N ARG A 76 -4.83 3.11 -7.01
CA ARG A 76 -5.63 4.31 -7.17
C ARG A 76 -6.87 4.05 -8.01
N ASN A 77 -6.70 3.38 -9.14
CA ASN A 77 -7.83 3.08 -10.01
C ASN A 77 -8.84 2.16 -9.33
N LYS A 78 -8.34 1.17 -8.60
CA LYS A 78 -9.21 0.25 -7.88
C LYS A 78 -10.03 0.99 -6.83
N LEU A 79 -9.40 1.86 -6.07
CA LEU A 79 -10.09 2.60 -5.02
C LEU A 79 -11.10 3.56 -5.60
N LEU A 80 -10.78 4.21 -6.71
CA LEU A 80 -11.71 5.11 -7.37
C LEU A 80 -12.99 4.42 -7.82
N LYS A 81 -12.89 3.14 -8.16
CA LYS A 81 -14.07 2.37 -8.56
C LYS A 81 -14.93 1.97 -7.37
N ILE A 82 -14.35 1.92 -6.19
CA ILE A 82 -15.07 1.48 -5.00
C ILE A 82 -15.81 2.63 -4.34
N ILE A 83 -15.13 3.77 -4.16
CA ILE A 83 -15.67 4.85 -3.34
C ILE A 83 -16.81 5.58 -4.05
N ASP A 84 -17.64 6.21 -3.25
CA ASP A 84 -18.66 7.13 -3.72
C ASP A 84 -18.09 8.54 -3.59
N ASN A 85 -17.87 9.17 -4.73
CA ASN A 85 -17.18 10.48 -4.76
C ASN A 85 -17.91 11.55 -3.97
N GLU A 86 -19.20 11.38 -3.72
CA GLU A 86 -19.98 12.40 -3.02
C GLU A 86 -20.03 12.18 -1.52
N SER A 87 -19.81 10.93 -1.09
CA SER A 87 -19.94 10.59 0.33
C SER A 87 -18.62 10.24 1.00
N ASP A 88 -17.66 9.78 0.22
CA ASP A 88 -16.43 9.22 0.74
C ASP A 88 -15.24 10.09 0.43
N SER A 89 -14.21 10.00 1.26
CA SER A 89 -12.97 10.75 1.08
C SER A 89 -11.79 9.79 1.16
N LEU A 90 -10.79 10.06 0.34
CA LEU A 90 -9.60 9.24 0.32
C LEU A 90 -8.40 10.13 0.05
N ARG A 91 -7.32 9.93 0.80
CA ARG A 91 -6.10 10.69 0.62
C ARG A 91 -4.93 9.77 0.42
N ILE A 92 -4.04 10.18 -0.47
CA ILE A 92 -2.79 9.47 -0.73
C ILE A 92 -1.66 10.45 -0.45
N TYR A 93 -0.82 10.10 0.53
CA TYR A 93 0.31 10.92 0.92
C TYR A 93 1.57 10.30 0.36
N HIS A 94 2.36 11.11 -0.31
CA HIS A 94 3.66 10.67 -0.84
C HIS A 94 4.72 11.02 0.19
N MET A 95 5.28 10.00 0.84
CA MET A 95 6.17 10.21 1.99
C MET A 95 7.62 10.39 1.61
N GLY A 96 7.98 10.03 0.38
CA GLY A 96 9.36 10.18 -0.06
C GLY A 96 10.28 9.08 0.44
N SER A 97 11.58 9.26 0.25
CA SER A 97 12.54 8.21 0.53
C SER A 97 12.97 8.16 1.99
N ASN A 98 12.77 9.23 2.74
CA ASN A 98 13.16 9.27 4.15
C ASN A 98 11.97 9.08 5.07
N TRP A 99 11.05 8.24 4.69
CA TRP A 99 9.79 8.11 5.39
C TRP A 99 9.96 7.62 6.83
N HIS A 100 10.98 6.81 7.11
CA HIS A 100 11.21 6.31 8.47
C HIS A 100 11.43 7.45 9.46
N HIS A 101 12.07 8.51 9.01
CA HIS A 101 12.33 9.66 9.87
C HIS A 101 11.14 10.58 10.00
N LYS A 102 10.11 10.34 9.20
CA LYS A 102 8.92 11.19 9.20
C LYS A 102 7.77 10.60 10.01
N ILE A 103 7.95 9.37 10.52
CA ILE A 103 6.91 8.70 11.28
C ILE A 103 7.44 8.43 12.68
N GLU A 104 6.73 8.91 13.65
CA GLU A 104 7.01 8.71 15.06
C GLU A 104 5.86 7.95 15.67
N GLN A 105 6.15 6.77 16.20
CA GLN A 105 5.12 5.96 16.84
C GLN A 105 5.22 6.17 18.35
N LEU A 106 4.16 6.72 18.92
CA LEU A 106 4.10 6.95 20.35
C LEU A 106 3.01 6.07 20.94
N GLY A 107 3.27 5.55 22.12
CA GLY A 107 2.34 4.65 22.75
C GLY A 107 2.45 3.24 22.23
N LYS A 108 1.37 2.49 22.36
CA LYS A 108 1.36 1.08 21.97
C LYS A 108 1.21 0.93 20.47
N GLU A 109 2.09 0.12 19.90
CA GLU A 109 1.98 -0.22 18.48
C GLU A 109 0.89 -1.26 18.32
N LYS A 110 -0.07 -0.98 17.41
CA LYS A 110 -1.19 -1.88 17.20
C LYS A 110 -0.87 -2.85 16.06
N SER A 111 -1.32 -4.09 16.26
CA SER A 111 -1.21 -5.12 15.24
C SER A 111 -2.62 -5.56 14.90
N TYR A 112 -2.95 -5.54 13.61
CA TYR A 112 -4.29 -5.87 13.15
C TYR A 112 -4.28 -7.22 12.48
N ASP A 113 -5.30 -8.03 12.81
CA ASP A 113 -5.49 -9.33 12.18
C ASP A 113 -6.22 -9.13 10.86
N ILE A 114 -5.50 -9.40 9.77
CA ILE A 114 -6.03 -9.18 8.43
C ILE A 114 -7.21 -10.11 8.15
N SER A 115 -7.19 -11.31 8.74
CA SER A 115 -8.25 -12.28 8.51
C SER A 115 -9.46 -12.06 9.40
N GLY A 116 -9.35 -11.17 10.37
CA GLY A 116 -10.44 -10.90 11.27
C GLY A 116 -11.45 -9.93 10.72
N PRO A 117 -12.52 -9.67 11.46
CA PRO A 117 -13.52 -8.71 11.02
C PRO A 117 -12.95 -7.29 11.03
N LEU A 118 -13.45 -6.46 10.12
CA LEU A 118 -13.07 -5.06 10.09
C LEU A 118 -13.85 -4.31 11.15
N ILE A 119 -13.11 -3.62 12.00
CA ILE A 119 -13.68 -2.83 13.09
C ILE A 119 -13.31 -1.39 12.84
N ILE A 120 -14.29 -0.58 12.63
CA ILE A 120 -14.06 0.84 12.35
C ILE A 120 -14.77 1.69 13.36
#